data_8a8e1d5c73710fc42262364cab77abef
#
_entry.id   8a8e1d5c73710fc42262364cab77abef
#
_cell.length_a   1.000
_cell.length_b   1.000
_cell.length_c   1.000
_cell.angle_alpha   90.00
_cell.angle_beta   90.00
_cell.angle_gamma   90.00
#
_symmetry.space_group_name_H-M   'P 1'
#
loop_
_entity.id
_entity.type
_entity.pdbx_description
1 polymer ?
#
loop_
_entity_poly.entity_id
_entity_poly.type
_entity_poly.pdbx_seq_one_letter_code
_entity_poly.pdbx_strand_id
1 'polypeptide(L)'
;MKLKTILTLLAALGILTACNDDFFDQVPDDRITIEQVFQRTSYSEKYLATVYSYIRDESHRTNGVPWDPCSDDLDVTYDREDYNSFKMNLGNWSASSNYYEYWSHYYRGIRSATYFIQHIGSNQEMLDDPTRGPIVVEQYKNEARFLRAWFYYCLLRQYGPCVPVSYTHLRAHETLSDLV
;
A
#
# COMPACT_ATOMS: atom_id res chain seq x y z
N MET A 1 29.94 -59.30 -12.94
CA MET A 1 29.79 -57.96 -13.50
C MET A 1 28.37 -57.45 -13.44
N LYS A 2 27.31 -58.21 -13.55
CA LYS A 2 25.93 -57.78 -13.64
C LYS A 2 25.31 -57.22 -12.33
N LEU A 3 25.74 -57.70 -11.16
CA LEU A 3 25.19 -57.28 -9.87
C LEU A 3 25.66 -55.87 -9.47
N LYS A 4 26.91 -55.54 -9.72
CA LYS A 4 27.48 -54.20 -9.42
C LYS A 4 26.85 -53.10 -10.29
N THR A 5 26.59 -53.40 -11.57
CA THR A 5 25.91 -52.47 -12.49
C THR A 5 24.44 -52.23 -12.12
N ILE A 6 23.74 -53.24 -11.61
CA ILE A 6 22.36 -53.11 -11.14
C ILE A 6 22.32 -52.24 -9.87
N LEU A 7 23.27 -52.41 -8.95
CA LEU A 7 23.34 -51.63 -7.71
C LEU A 7 23.65 -50.13 -7.97
N THR A 8 24.53 -49.86 -8.95
CA THR A 8 24.82 -48.45 -9.34
C THR A 8 23.66 -47.81 -10.07
N LEU A 9 22.88 -48.55 -10.85
CA LEU A 9 21.69 -48.04 -11.53
C LEU A 9 20.56 -47.72 -10.53
N LEU A 10 20.37 -48.56 -9.50
CA LEU A 10 19.39 -48.32 -8.42
C LEU A 10 19.78 -47.13 -7.55
N ALA A 11 21.07 -46.96 -7.27
CA ALA A 11 21.55 -45.79 -6.53
C ALA A 11 21.38 -44.48 -7.32
N ALA A 12 21.60 -44.51 -8.64
CA ALA A 12 21.38 -43.36 -9.52
C ALA A 12 19.90 -42.99 -9.65
N LEU A 13 18.99 -43.96 -9.62
CA LEU A 13 17.53 -43.70 -9.68
C LEU A 13 16.99 -43.06 -8.39
N GLY A 14 17.61 -43.36 -7.24
CA GLY A 14 17.24 -42.78 -5.94
C GLY A 14 17.60 -41.29 -5.79
N ILE A 15 18.52 -40.76 -6.59
CA ILE A 15 18.96 -39.36 -6.54
C ILE A 15 17.99 -38.44 -7.33
N LEU A 16 17.19 -39.00 -8.23
CA LEU A 16 16.29 -38.22 -9.08
C LEU A 16 14.96 -37.83 -8.40
N THR A 17 14.68 -38.33 -7.20
CA THR A 17 13.43 -38.04 -6.47
C THR A 17 13.62 -37.01 -5.33
N ALA A 18 14.78 -36.37 -5.23
CA ALA A 18 15.13 -35.49 -4.13
C ALA A 18 14.75 -34.00 -4.33
N CYS A 19 14.10 -33.66 -5.45
CA CYS A 19 13.53 -32.33 -5.62
C CYS A 19 12.07 -32.34 -5.15
N ASN A 20 11.85 -32.14 -3.87
CA ASN A 20 10.55 -31.71 -3.36
C ASN A 20 10.48 -30.18 -3.50
N ASP A 21 9.66 -29.68 -4.42
CA ASP A 21 9.41 -28.26 -4.63
C ASP A 21 8.76 -27.61 -3.39
N ASP A 22 8.15 -28.42 -2.51
CA ASP A 22 7.53 -27.98 -1.25
C ASP A 22 8.50 -27.30 -0.25
N PHE A 23 9.82 -27.50 -0.41
CA PHE A 23 10.79 -26.86 0.48
C PHE A 23 10.94 -25.36 0.21
N PHE A 24 10.67 -24.91 -1.01
CA PHE A 24 10.76 -23.49 -1.39
C PHE A 24 9.41 -22.75 -1.28
N ASP A 25 8.31 -23.49 -1.11
CA ASP A 25 6.96 -22.93 -0.96
C ASP A 25 6.59 -22.63 0.51
N GLN A 26 7.57 -22.71 1.42
CA GLN A 26 7.33 -22.31 2.80
C GLN A 26 7.21 -20.78 2.88
N VAL A 27 5.99 -20.30 2.91
CA VAL A 27 5.71 -18.94 3.40
C VAL A 27 6.27 -18.86 4.82
N PRO A 28 7.20 -17.92 5.13
CA PRO A 28 7.69 -17.76 6.49
C PRO A 28 6.51 -17.67 7.46
N ASP A 29 6.50 -18.54 8.48
CA ASP A 29 5.39 -18.73 9.42
C ASP A 29 5.10 -17.47 10.28
N ASP A 30 5.98 -16.47 10.19
CA ASP A 30 5.91 -15.18 10.88
C ASP A 30 5.28 -14.06 10.04
N ARG A 31 4.97 -14.30 8.76
CA ARG A 31 4.38 -13.28 7.87
C ARG A 31 2.89 -13.54 7.65
N ILE A 32 2.09 -12.57 8.06
CA ILE A 32 0.66 -12.56 7.76
C ILE A 32 0.48 -12.41 6.26
N THR A 33 -0.19 -13.37 5.61
CA THR A 33 -0.52 -13.26 4.19
C THR A 33 -1.68 -12.28 4.00
N ILE A 34 -1.80 -11.74 2.79
CA ILE A 34 -2.86 -10.79 2.47
C ILE A 34 -4.26 -11.43 2.62
N GLU A 35 -4.38 -12.72 2.37
CA GLU A 35 -5.62 -13.48 2.57
C GLU A 35 -5.96 -13.53 4.07
N GLN A 36 -4.99 -13.75 4.95
CA GLN A 36 -5.17 -13.75 6.41
C GLN A 36 -5.59 -12.39 6.95
N VAL A 37 -5.16 -11.29 6.31
CA VAL A 37 -5.58 -9.93 6.67
C VAL A 37 -7.10 -9.78 6.59
N PHE A 38 -7.73 -10.35 5.55
CA PHE A 38 -9.17 -10.25 5.34
C PHE A 38 -9.97 -11.42 5.93
N GLN A 39 -9.33 -12.32 6.70
CA GLN A 39 -10.03 -13.35 7.48
C GLN A 39 -10.36 -12.89 8.90
N ARG A 40 -9.56 -11.98 9.46
CA ARG A 40 -9.71 -11.51 10.84
C ARG A 40 -10.04 -10.03 10.91
N THR A 41 -10.99 -9.69 11.75
CA THR A 41 -11.46 -8.31 12.02
C THR A 41 -10.29 -7.40 12.39
N SER A 42 -9.49 -7.81 13.38
CA SER A 42 -8.38 -7.00 13.88
C SER A 42 -7.29 -6.70 12.84
N TYR A 43 -7.06 -7.59 11.89
CA TYR A 43 -6.10 -7.36 10.81
C TYR A 43 -6.69 -6.47 9.72
N SER A 44 -7.96 -6.64 9.41
CA SER A 44 -8.67 -5.75 8.47
C SER A 44 -8.71 -4.32 9.00
N GLU A 45 -8.93 -4.13 10.30
CA GLU A 45 -8.90 -2.81 10.95
C GLU A 45 -7.51 -2.17 10.90
N LYS A 46 -6.45 -2.95 11.14
CA LYS A 46 -5.06 -2.48 11.00
C LYS A 46 -4.73 -2.09 9.56
N TYR A 47 -5.25 -2.85 8.60
CA TYR A 47 -5.07 -2.49 7.19
C TYR A 47 -5.79 -1.17 6.86
N LEU A 48 -7.02 -0.97 7.33
CA LEU A 48 -7.74 0.28 7.17
C LEU A 48 -7.00 1.45 7.86
N ALA A 49 -6.43 1.22 9.04
CA ALA A 49 -5.58 2.21 9.72
C ALA A 49 -4.34 2.57 8.87
N THR A 50 -3.76 1.61 8.15
CA THR A 50 -2.69 1.88 7.18
C THR A 50 -3.19 2.75 6.03
N VAL A 51 -4.42 2.55 5.54
CA VAL A 51 -5.01 3.45 4.53
C VAL A 51 -5.15 4.87 5.08
N TYR A 52 -5.57 5.03 6.32
CA TYR A 52 -5.63 6.34 6.99
C TYR A 52 -4.25 7.02 7.11
N SER A 53 -3.18 6.25 7.29
CA SER A 53 -1.82 6.79 7.43
C SER A 53 -1.30 7.52 6.18
N TYR A 54 -1.95 7.35 5.03
CA TYR A 54 -1.65 8.12 3.82
C TYR A 54 -2.23 9.54 3.84
N ILE A 55 -3.06 9.90 4.83
CA ILE A 55 -3.47 11.30 5.04
C ILE A 55 -2.24 12.09 5.49
N ARG A 56 -1.93 13.15 4.76
CA ARG A 56 -0.83 14.06 5.11
C ARG A 56 -1.31 15.09 6.11
N ASP A 57 -0.43 15.41 7.06
CA ASP A 57 -0.64 16.54 7.95
C ASP A 57 -0.37 17.85 7.19
N GLU A 58 -1.43 18.60 6.90
CA GLU A 58 -1.34 19.88 6.22
C GLU A 58 -0.88 21.02 7.15
N SER A 59 -0.90 20.80 8.45
CA SER A 59 -0.47 21.79 9.46
C SER A 59 1.02 21.68 9.80
N HIS A 60 1.71 20.63 9.39
CA HIS A 60 3.12 20.44 9.72
C HIS A 60 4.00 21.39 8.94
N ARG A 61 4.57 22.37 9.65
CA ARG A 61 5.31 23.49 9.07
C ARG A 61 6.53 23.13 8.22
N THR A 62 7.14 21.96 8.42
CA THR A 62 8.36 21.55 7.68
C THR A 62 8.10 20.55 6.59
N ASN A 63 7.25 19.54 6.86
CA ASN A 63 7.01 18.41 5.96
C ASN A 63 5.54 18.21 5.57
N GLY A 64 4.66 19.11 6.04
CA GLY A 64 3.25 19.13 5.64
C GLY A 64 3.05 19.64 4.22
N VAL A 65 1.82 19.89 3.83
CA VAL A 65 1.47 20.57 2.58
C VAL A 65 1.23 22.03 2.90
N PRO A 66 2.22 22.91 2.80
CA PRO A 66 2.14 24.27 3.27
C PRO A 66 1.51 25.18 2.20
N TRP A 67 0.21 25.06 2.04
CA TRP A 67 -0.52 25.89 1.08
C TRP A 67 -0.39 27.37 1.42
N ASP A 68 -0.55 27.71 2.70
CA ASP A 68 -0.49 29.09 3.17
C ASP A 68 0.93 29.68 3.04
N PRO A 69 2.02 29.00 3.47
CA PRO A 69 3.38 29.52 3.30
C PRO A 69 3.89 29.59 1.85
N CYS A 70 3.20 28.95 0.90
CA CYS A 70 3.52 29.05 -0.53
C CYS A 70 2.59 30.03 -1.29
N SER A 71 1.73 30.73 -0.56
CA SER A 71 0.82 31.76 -1.06
C SER A 71 1.23 33.15 -0.54
N ASP A 72 0.36 34.14 -0.70
CA ASP A 72 0.52 35.47 -0.15
C ASP A 72 -0.08 35.63 1.26
N ASP A 73 -0.68 34.56 1.81
CA ASP A 73 -1.31 34.58 3.14
C ASP A 73 -0.29 34.51 4.29
N LEU A 74 0.84 33.83 4.06
CA LEU A 74 1.88 33.65 5.07
C LEU A 74 3.27 33.66 4.45
N ASP A 75 4.18 34.45 4.97
CA ASP A 75 5.58 34.46 4.58
C ASP A 75 6.49 33.85 5.64
N VAL A 76 7.54 33.15 5.19
CA VAL A 76 8.60 32.60 6.02
C VAL A 76 9.80 33.54 5.99
N THR A 77 10.07 34.22 7.10
CA THR A 77 11.00 35.36 7.17
C THR A 77 12.49 35.01 7.18
N TYR A 78 12.86 33.71 7.29
CA TYR A 78 14.26 33.31 7.29
C TYR A 78 14.49 31.93 6.69
N ASP A 79 15.64 31.76 6.09
CA ASP A 79 16.04 30.50 5.47
C ASP A 79 16.42 29.47 6.53
N ARG A 80 15.72 28.31 6.46
CA ARG A 80 16.12 27.08 7.12
C ARG A 80 16.05 25.96 6.12
N GLU A 81 17.03 25.08 6.15
CA GLU A 81 17.12 23.94 5.20
C GLU A 81 15.89 23.04 5.22
N ASP A 82 15.17 23.00 6.34
CA ASP A 82 13.95 22.21 6.53
C ASP A 82 12.66 22.92 6.10
N TYR A 83 12.73 24.20 5.64
CA TYR A 83 11.56 24.95 5.17
C TYR A 83 11.50 24.96 3.64
N ASN A 84 10.79 23.98 3.09
CA ASN A 84 10.61 23.87 1.64
C ASN A 84 9.80 25.01 1.05
N SER A 85 8.85 25.58 1.79
CA SER A 85 8.06 26.75 1.39
C SER A 85 8.95 27.97 1.11
N PHE A 86 9.97 28.22 1.94
CA PHE A 86 10.92 29.31 1.71
C PHE A 86 11.66 29.14 0.37
N LYS A 87 12.12 27.91 0.07
CA LYS A 87 12.78 27.60 -1.20
C LYS A 87 11.86 27.77 -2.42
N MET A 88 10.59 27.40 -2.25
CA MET A 88 9.59 27.58 -3.30
C MET A 88 9.29 29.06 -3.55
N ASN A 89 9.15 29.88 -2.50
CA ASN A 89 8.92 31.31 -2.61
C ASN A 89 10.09 32.06 -3.26
N LEU A 90 11.32 31.56 -3.10
CA LEU A 90 12.50 32.05 -3.81
C LEU A 90 12.58 31.56 -5.27
N GLY A 91 11.66 30.72 -5.73
CA GLY A 91 11.69 30.17 -7.09
C GLY A 91 12.73 29.07 -7.31
N ASN A 92 13.31 28.52 -6.25
CA ASN A 92 14.31 27.44 -6.31
C ASN A 92 13.71 26.06 -6.53
N TRP A 93 12.74 25.94 -7.42
CA TRP A 93 12.09 24.67 -7.73
C TRP A 93 11.89 24.48 -9.24
N SER A 94 11.76 23.25 -9.66
CA SER A 94 11.56 22.89 -11.07
C SER A 94 10.85 21.53 -11.17
N ALA A 95 10.52 21.11 -12.38
CA ALA A 95 9.92 19.80 -12.65
C ALA A 95 10.82 18.63 -12.18
N SER A 96 12.14 18.82 -12.15
CA SER A 96 13.13 17.84 -11.66
C SER A 96 13.56 18.05 -10.20
N SER A 97 13.16 19.15 -9.57
CA SER A 97 13.48 19.48 -8.17
C SER A 97 12.21 20.02 -7.50
N ASN A 98 11.33 19.10 -7.10
CA ASN A 98 10.07 19.40 -6.44
C ASN A 98 10.17 19.03 -4.96
N TYR A 99 9.96 20.00 -4.09
CA TYR A 99 10.03 19.81 -2.64
C TYR A 99 8.79 19.14 -2.05
N TYR A 100 7.68 19.15 -2.77
CA TYR A 100 6.39 18.60 -2.33
C TYR A 100 5.87 17.56 -3.32
N GLU A 101 6.71 16.56 -3.60
CA GLU A 101 6.33 15.47 -4.49
C GLU A 101 5.52 14.41 -3.70
N TYR A 102 4.20 14.37 -3.95
CA TYR A 102 3.28 13.44 -3.30
C TYR A 102 2.53 12.54 -4.29
N TRP A 103 2.90 12.56 -5.55
CA TRP A 103 2.26 11.74 -6.58
C TRP A 103 2.25 10.27 -6.22
N SER A 104 3.41 9.68 -6.00
CA SER A 104 3.56 8.27 -5.62
C SER A 104 2.92 7.95 -4.27
N HIS A 105 2.97 8.89 -3.33
CA HIS A 105 2.37 8.73 -2.00
C HIS A 105 0.85 8.56 -2.09
N TYR A 106 0.16 9.47 -2.78
CA TYR A 106 -1.29 9.39 -2.90
C TYR A 106 -1.76 8.23 -3.78
N TYR A 107 -1.03 7.88 -4.84
CA TYR A 107 -1.36 6.68 -5.62
C TYR A 107 -1.20 5.38 -4.82
N ARG A 108 -0.25 5.28 -3.91
CA ARG A 108 -0.17 4.16 -2.96
C ARG A 108 -1.39 4.13 -2.04
N GLY A 109 -1.81 5.27 -1.52
CA GLY A 109 -3.05 5.37 -0.73
C GLY A 109 -4.30 4.94 -1.51
N ILE A 110 -4.45 5.40 -2.76
CA ILE A 110 -5.55 5.01 -3.67
C ILE A 110 -5.56 3.50 -3.91
N ARG A 111 -4.38 2.91 -4.15
CA ARG A 111 -4.23 1.48 -4.36
C ARG A 111 -4.63 0.70 -3.11
N SER A 112 -4.10 1.08 -1.95
CA SER A 112 -4.40 0.45 -0.67
C SER A 112 -5.90 0.51 -0.35
N ALA A 113 -6.52 1.68 -0.52
CA ALA A 113 -7.95 1.85 -0.32
C ALA A 113 -8.77 0.99 -1.30
N THR A 114 -8.37 0.93 -2.56
CA THR A 114 -9.05 0.13 -3.59
C THR A 114 -8.97 -1.36 -3.26
N TYR A 115 -7.80 -1.84 -2.85
CA TYR A 115 -7.60 -3.23 -2.45
C TYR A 115 -8.47 -3.58 -1.24
N PHE A 116 -8.50 -2.73 -0.22
CA PHE A 116 -9.36 -2.90 0.96
C PHE A 116 -10.84 -3.02 0.58
N ILE A 117 -11.36 -2.12 -0.26
CA ILE A 117 -12.76 -2.11 -0.70
C ILE A 117 -13.14 -3.45 -1.38
N GLN A 118 -12.20 -4.02 -2.15
CA GLN A 118 -12.43 -5.26 -2.87
C GLN A 118 -12.50 -6.48 -1.95
N HIS A 119 -11.69 -6.51 -0.90
CA HIS A 119 -11.46 -7.72 -0.11
C HIS A 119 -12.16 -7.74 1.25
N ILE A 120 -12.53 -6.61 1.83
CA ILE A 120 -13.17 -6.58 3.16
C ILE A 120 -14.49 -7.37 3.22
N GLY A 121 -15.17 -7.51 2.09
CA GLY A 121 -16.41 -8.30 2.00
C GLY A 121 -16.22 -9.81 2.17
N SER A 122 -14.98 -10.31 2.18
CA SER A 122 -14.67 -11.73 2.43
C SER A 122 -14.35 -12.03 3.90
N ASN A 123 -14.40 -11.04 4.80
CA ASN A 123 -14.09 -11.24 6.22
C ASN A 123 -15.18 -12.02 6.94
N GLN A 124 -14.95 -13.34 7.10
CA GLN A 124 -15.93 -14.23 7.71
C GLN A 124 -16.15 -13.92 9.20
N GLU A 125 -15.09 -13.56 9.93
CA GLU A 125 -15.21 -13.21 11.36
C GLU A 125 -16.13 -12.00 11.59
N MET A 126 -16.12 -10.99 10.70
CA MET A 126 -17.09 -9.89 10.74
C MET A 126 -18.50 -10.35 10.35
N LEU A 127 -18.61 -11.28 9.42
CA LEU A 127 -19.88 -11.77 8.88
C LEU A 127 -20.54 -12.85 9.75
N ASP A 128 -19.85 -13.37 10.78
CA ASP A 128 -20.39 -14.32 11.74
C ASP A 128 -21.63 -13.77 12.48
N ASP A 129 -21.72 -12.45 12.64
CA ASP A 129 -22.96 -11.78 13.05
C ASP A 129 -23.78 -11.39 11.80
N PRO A 130 -24.84 -12.12 11.47
CA PRO A 130 -25.59 -11.88 10.24
C PRO A 130 -26.35 -10.53 10.23
N THR A 131 -26.55 -9.91 11.38
CA THR A 131 -27.25 -8.63 11.52
C THR A 131 -26.29 -7.45 11.45
N ARG A 132 -25.21 -7.49 12.20
CA ARG A 132 -24.25 -6.38 12.31
C ARG A 132 -23.13 -6.47 11.29
N GLY A 133 -22.68 -7.67 10.95
CA GLY A 133 -21.52 -7.90 10.09
C GLY A 133 -21.64 -7.18 8.73
N PRO A 134 -22.72 -7.35 7.97
CA PRO A 134 -22.89 -6.65 6.69
C PRO A 134 -22.87 -5.11 6.84
N ILE A 135 -23.41 -4.59 7.95
CA ILE A 135 -23.45 -3.14 8.23
C ILE A 135 -22.03 -2.63 8.48
N VAL A 136 -21.25 -3.32 9.31
CA VAL A 136 -19.86 -2.94 9.65
C VAL A 136 -18.97 -3.03 8.40
N VAL A 137 -19.10 -4.10 7.62
CA VAL A 137 -18.37 -4.25 6.36
C VAL A 137 -18.66 -3.09 5.40
N GLU A 138 -19.92 -2.68 5.27
CA GLU A 138 -20.29 -1.57 4.37
C GLU A 138 -19.81 -0.21 4.94
N GLN A 139 -19.81 -0.03 6.27
CA GLN A 139 -19.22 1.15 6.91
C GLN A 139 -17.71 1.27 6.56
N TYR A 140 -16.94 0.20 6.74
CA TYR A 140 -15.51 0.20 6.43
C TYR A 140 -15.23 0.39 4.93
N LYS A 141 -16.08 -0.16 4.05
CA LYS A 141 -16.01 0.14 2.62
C LYS A 141 -16.23 1.63 2.33
N ASN A 142 -17.18 2.25 3.01
CA ASN A 142 -17.48 3.67 2.80
C ASN A 142 -16.36 4.57 3.33
N GLU A 143 -15.72 4.21 4.45
CA GLU A 143 -14.51 4.89 4.93
C GLU A 143 -13.39 4.81 3.89
N ALA A 144 -13.10 3.62 3.38
CA ALA A 144 -12.07 3.44 2.35
C ALA A 144 -12.42 4.15 1.03
N ARG A 145 -13.70 4.20 0.63
CA ARG A 145 -14.16 4.99 -0.54
C ARG A 145 -13.93 6.47 -0.34
N PHE A 146 -14.24 6.99 0.87
CA PHE A 146 -13.97 8.38 1.22
C PHE A 146 -12.48 8.70 1.15
N LEU A 147 -11.62 7.88 1.78
CA LEU A 147 -10.18 8.06 1.75
C LEU A 147 -9.63 8.03 0.32
N ARG A 148 -10.10 7.11 -0.51
CA ARG A 148 -9.71 7.05 -1.92
C ARG A 148 -10.09 8.32 -2.68
N ALA A 149 -11.30 8.84 -2.46
CA ALA A 149 -11.74 10.10 -3.06
C ALA A 149 -10.91 11.29 -2.57
N TRP A 150 -10.56 11.30 -1.28
CA TRP A 150 -9.68 12.31 -0.68
C TRP A 150 -8.29 12.31 -1.33
N PHE A 151 -7.68 11.16 -1.54
CA PHE A 151 -6.37 11.07 -2.20
C PHE A 151 -6.43 11.54 -3.66
N TYR A 152 -7.50 11.23 -4.39
CA TYR A 152 -7.72 11.79 -5.74
C TYR A 152 -7.91 13.31 -5.70
N TYR A 153 -8.62 13.82 -4.72
CA TYR A 153 -8.77 15.27 -4.52
C TYR A 153 -7.41 15.94 -4.28
N CYS A 154 -6.57 15.35 -3.43
CA CYS A 154 -5.22 15.87 -3.18
C CYS A 154 -4.35 15.86 -4.45
N LEU A 155 -4.43 14.80 -5.26
CA LEU A 155 -3.75 14.75 -6.56
C LEU A 155 -4.27 15.84 -7.50
N LEU A 156 -5.59 15.96 -7.62
CA LEU A 156 -6.23 16.96 -8.49
C LEU A 156 -5.86 18.39 -8.09
N ARG A 157 -5.87 18.68 -6.78
CA ARG A 157 -5.51 19.99 -6.25
C ARG A 157 -4.07 20.38 -6.56
N GLN A 158 -3.14 19.42 -6.49
CA GLN A 158 -1.70 19.69 -6.63
C GLN A 158 -1.20 19.57 -8.07
N TYR A 159 -1.70 18.60 -8.82
CA TYR A 159 -1.15 18.25 -10.15
C TYR A 159 -2.14 18.47 -11.30
N GLY A 160 -3.39 18.81 -11.02
CA GLY A 160 -4.43 18.87 -12.03
C GLY A 160 -5.01 17.49 -12.39
N PRO A 161 -5.54 17.30 -13.60
CA PRO A 161 -6.16 16.06 -14.00
C PRO A 161 -5.23 14.86 -13.82
N CYS A 162 -5.67 13.85 -13.09
CA CYS A 162 -4.92 12.64 -12.81
C CYS A 162 -5.63 11.38 -13.36
N VAL A 163 -4.85 10.33 -13.62
CA VAL A 163 -5.37 9.10 -14.22
C VAL A 163 -6.15 8.30 -13.17
N PRO A 164 -7.45 7.98 -13.41
CA PRO A 164 -8.19 7.08 -12.57
C PRO A 164 -7.59 5.67 -12.66
N VAL A 165 -7.24 5.07 -11.52
CA VAL A 165 -6.77 3.69 -11.47
C VAL A 165 -7.96 2.77 -11.41
N SER A 166 -8.18 1.99 -12.48
CA SER A 166 -9.15 0.90 -12.51
C SER A 166 -8.51 -0.40 -12.04
N TYR A 167 -9.34 -1.36 -11.66
CA TYR A 167 -8.95 -2.65 -11.07
C TYR A 167 -7.97 -3.49 -11.90
N THR A 168 -7.81 -3.22 -13.17
CA THR A 168 -7.03 -4.05 -14.11
C THR A 168 -5.51 -3.93 -13.95
N HIS A 169 -5.01 -2.88 -13.29
CA HIS A 169 -3.56 -2.65 -13.14
C HIS A 169 -2.98 -3.15 -11.79
N LEU A 170 -3.80 -3.70 -10.91
CA LEU A 170 -3.35 -4.18 -9.59
C LEU A 170 -2.64 -5.55 -9.64
N ARG A 171 -2.62 -6.24 -10.79
CA ARG A 171 -2.09 -7.61 -10.90
C ARG A 171 -0.61 -7.73 -11.28
N ALA A 172 0.05 -6.64 -11.67
CA ALA A 172 1.46 -6.69 -12.06
C ALA A 172 2.36 -6.19 -10.92
N HIS A 173 3.13 -7.10 -10.31
CA HIS A 173 4.23 -6.83 -9.38
C HIS A 173 3.85 -6.34 -7.96
N GLU A 174 2.94 -7.05 -7.29
CA GLU A 174 2.75 -6.83 -5.86
C GLU A 174 3.57 -7.85 -5.05
N THR A 175 4.67 -7.41 -4.48
CA THR A 175 5.26 -8.10 -3.33
C THR A 175 4.62 -7.55 -2.05
N LEU A 176 4.39 -8.42 -1.08
CA LEU A 176 3.77 -8.09 0.22
C LEU A 176 4.48 -6.92 0.94
N SER A 177 5.77 -6.70 0.63
CA SER A 177 6.59 -5.62 1.17
C SER A 177 6.12 -4.21 0.79
N ASP A 178 5.27 -4.08 -0.24
CA ASP A 178 4.75 -2.79 -0.69
C ASP A 178 3.43 -2.40 -0.01
N LEU A 179 2.85 -3.30 0.80
CA LEU A 179 1.52 -3.16 1.40
C LEU A 179 1.54 -3.10 2.94
N VAL A 180 2.71 -3.31 3.59
CA VAL A 180 2.83 -3.34 5.07
C VAL A 180 3.80 -2.27 5.55
#